data_9f9bfad2367cf444a578f98a3c626c80
#
_entry.id   9f9bfad2367cf444a578f98a3c626c80
#
_cell.length_a   1.000
_cell.length_b   1.000
_cell.length_c   1.000
_cell.angle_alpha   90.00
_cell.angle_beta   90.00
_cell.angle_gamma   90.00
#
_symmetry.space_group_name_H-M   'P 1'
#
loop_
_entity.id
_entity.type
_entity.pdbx_description
1 polymer ?
#
loop_
_entity_poly.entity_id
_entity_poly.type
_entity_poly.pdbx_seq_one_letter_code
_entity_poly.pdbx_strand_id
1 'polypeptide(L)'
;MDAIVKNFPGAGTQNGAVDTRPTQAEAEDAVRVLLRWAGDNPEREGLLDTPKRVAKSYRELFGGYELNASDVLGTTFEEVGGYNDIILVRDIPFYSHCEHHMVPIVGKAHIAYLPAGRVLGLSKMARVVEIYGRRLQTQETMTAQIAQAIETTLKPRGVAVMIDAEHMCMSMRGVQKQGSTTLT
;
A
#
# COMPACT_ATOMS: atom_id res chain seq x y z
N MET A 1 21.66 -21.99 7.78
CA MET A 1 20.22 -21.70 7.93
C MET A 1 19.74 -21.28 6.57
N ASP A 2 19.05 -22.15 5.86
CA ASP A 2 18.57 -21.87 4.51
C ASP A 2 17.34 -20.97 4.62
N ALA A 3 17.41 -19.82 3.97
CA ALA A 3 16.30 -18.88 3.88
C ALA A 3 15.16 -19.58 3.12
N ILE A 4 14.00 -19.75 3.75
CA ILE A 4 12.80 -20.27 3.11
C ILE A 4 12.26 -19.15 2.21
N VAL A 5 12.68 -19.15 0.96
CA VAL A 5 12.05 -18.32 -0.07
C VAL A 5 10.70 -18.95 -0.42
N LYS A 6 9.64 -18.52 0.22
CA LYS A 6 8.29 -18.85 -0.25
C LYS A 6 7.99 -17.99 -1.48
N ASN A 7 7.92 -18.63 -2.64
CA ASN A 7 7.35 -18.01 -3.82
C ASN A 7 5.86 -17.75 -3.55
N PHE A 8 5.52 -16.51 -3.19
CA PHE A 8 4.14 -16.06 -3.24
C PHE A 8 3.77 -15.90 -4.72
N PRO A 9 2.65 -16.47 -5.18
CA PRO A 9 2.18 -16.20 -6.53
C PRO A 9 2.02 -14.68 -6.64
N GLY A 10 2.79 -14.05 -7.54
CA GLY A 10 2.65 -12.64 -7.83
C GLY A 10 1.19 -12.36 -8.13
N ALA A 11 0.66 -11.24 -7.65
CA ALA A 11 -0.65 -10.76 -8.04
C ALA A 11 -0.63 -10.65 -9.57
N GLY A 12 -1.19 -11.68 -10.22
CA GLY A 12 -1.22 -11.76 -11.66
C GLY A 12 -1.92 -10.50 -12.18
N THR A 13 -1.30 -9.85 -13.15
CA THR A 13 -1.99 -8.92 -14.01
C THR A 13 -3.23 -9.63 -14.51
N GLN A 14 -4.42 -9.22 -14.04
CA GLN A 14 -5.68 -9.69 -14.59
C GLN A 14 -5.81 -9.10 -15.99
N ASN A 15 -5.14 -9.74 -16.95
CA ASN A 15 -5.34 -9.50 -18.37
C ASN A 15 -6.69 -10.12 -18.73
N GLY A 16 -7.68 -9.30 -19.01
CA GLY A 16 -8.92 -9.73 -19.63
C GLY A 16 -10.23 -9.29 -18.97
N ALA A 17 -10.21 -8.62 -17.82
CA ALA A 17 -11.41 -7.95 -17.33
C ALA A 17 -11.65 -6.70 -18.19
N VAL A 18 -12.76 -6.66 -18.92
CA VAL A 18 -13.34 -5.42 -19.43
C VAL A 18 -13.29 -4.42 -18.27
N ASP A 19 -12.80 -3.20 -18.52
CA ASP A 19 -12.79 -2.13 -17.51
C ASP A 19 -14.24 -1.80 -17.14
N THR A 20 -14.76 -2.54 -16.16
CA THR A 20 -16.12 -2.39 -15.62
C THR A 20 -16.11 -1.48 -14.40
N ARG A 21 -15.16 -0.55 -14.31
CA ARG A 21 -15.18 0.41 -13.22
C ARG A 21 -16.52 1.14 -13.21
N PRO A 22 -17.23 1.15 -12.08
CA PRO A 22 -18.47 1.90 -11.98
C PRO A 22 -18.23 3.38 -12.20
N THR A 23 -19.24 4.06 -12.68
CA THR A 23 -19.25 5.51 -12.78
C THR A 23 -19.19 6.16 -11.41
N GLN A 24 -18.84 7.43 -11.36
CA GLN A 24 -18.87 8.18 -10.11
C GLN A 24 -20.28 8.20 -9.49
N ALA A 25 -21.32 8.32 -10.30
CA ALA A 25 -22.71 8.31 -9.82
C ALA A 25 -23.07 6.99 -9.13
N GLU A 26 -22.71 5.86 -9.73
CA GLU A 26 -22.91 4.54 -9.12
C GLU A 26 -22.14 4.37 -7.80
N ALA A 27 -20.91 4.90 -7.72
CA ALA A 27 -20.14 4.89 -6.48
C ALA A 27 -20.80 5.76 -5.39
N GLU A 28 -21.31 6.94 -5.76
CA GLU A 28 -22.07 7.80 -4.84
C GLU A 28 -23.37 7.14 -4.37
N ASP A 29 -24.09 6.44 -5.25
CA ASP A 29 -25.30 5.70 -4.88
C ASP A 29 -24.98 4.55 -3.90
N ALA A 30 -23.88 3.85 -4.10
CA ALA A 30 -23.43 2.84 -3.14
C ALA A 30 -23.15 3.44 -1.75
N VAL A 31 -22.59 4.64 -1.67
CA VAL A 31 -22.39 5.34 -0.40
C VAL A 31 -23.73 5.71 0.24
N ARG A 32 -24.73 6.16 -0.54
CA ARG A 32 -26.08 6.42 0.00
C ARG A 32 -26.72 5.16 0.59
N VAL A 33 -26.50 4.00 -0.05
CA VAL A 33 -26.96 2.71 0.49
C VAL A 33 -26.26 2.41 1.83
N LEU A 34 -24.94 2.61 1.93
CA LEU A 34 -24.20 2.37 3.17
C LEU A 34 -24.62 3.32 4.30
N LEU A 35 -24.92 4.57 4.00
CA LEU A 35 -25.44 5.54 5.00
C LEU A 35 -26.76 5.06 5.58
N ARG A 36 -27.69 4.61 4.72
CA ARG A 36 -28.96 4.02 5.20
C ARG A 36 -28.74 2.73 5.97
N TRP A 37 -27.84 1.87 5.53
CA TRP A 37 -27.49 0.66 6.26
C TRP A 37 -26.91 0.94 7.64
N ALA A 38 -26.13 2.02 7.78
CA ALA A 38 -25.60 2.49 9.06
C ALA A 38 -26.70 3.08 9.99
N GLY A 39 -27.91 3.28 9.47
CA GLY A 39 -29.06 3.79 10.23
C GLY A 39 -29.26 5.31 10.17
N ASP A 40 -28.57 6.00 9.25
CA ASP A 40 -28.70 7.45 9.10
C ASP A 40 -29.46 7.82 7.80
N ASN A 41 -29.97 9.06 7.75
CA ASN A 41 -30.69 9.60 6.61
C ASN A 41 -29.71 10.35 5.66
N PRO A 42 -29.41 9.83 4.46
CA PRO A 42 -28.52 10.49 3.52
C PRO A 42 -29.02 11.85 3.01
N GLU A 43 -30.33 12.13 3.15
CA GLU A 43 -30.95 13.37 2.70
C GLU A 43 -30.90 14.50 3.74
N ARG A 44 -30.40 14.25 4.96
CA ARG A 44 -30.20 15.33 5.94
C ARG A 44 -29.04 16.25 5.51
N GLU A 45 -29.14 17.51 5.85
CA GLU A 45 -28.22 18.58 5.42
C GLU A 45 -26.72 18.21 5.57
N GLY A 46 -26.32 17.62 6.70
CA GLY A 46 -24.92 17.24 6.96
C GLY A 46 -24.40 16.09 6.09
N LEU A 47 -25.26 15.32 5.42
CA LEU A 47 -24.89 14.16 4.61
C LEU A 47 -25.11 14.33 3.09
N LEU A 48 -25.72 15.43 2.64
CA LEU A 48 -26.02 15.64 1.22
C LEU A 48 -24.78 15.49 0.33
N ASP A 49 -23.65 16.06 0.74
CA ASP A 49 -22.39 15.99 0.00
C ASP A 49 -21.53 14.77 0.34
N THR A 50 -21.87 13.98 1.35
CA THR A 50 -21.06 12.86 1.82
C THR A 50 -20.80 11.81 0.75
N PRO A 51 -21.79 11.38 -0.07
CA PRO A 51 -21.54 10.43 -1.15
C PRO A 51 -20.45 10.88 -2.11
N LYS A 52 -20.51 12.13 -2.56
CA LYS A 52 -19.51 12.73 -3.45
C LYS A 52 -18.13 12.82 -2.79
N ARG A 53 -18.07 13.22 -1.52
CA ARG A 53 -16.80 13.33 -0.77
C ARG A 53 -16.15 11.97 -0.57
N VAL A 54 -16.93 10.94 -0.23
CA VAL A 54 -16.44 9.56 -0.08
C VAL A 54 -15.95 9.01 -1.41
N ALA A 55 -16.73 9.12 -2.48
CA ALA A 55 -16.32 8.65 -3.80
C ALA A 55 -15.01 9.32 -4.27
N LYS A 56 -14.86 10.64 -4.01
CA LYS A 56 -13.62 11.37 -4.30
C LYS A 56 -12.45 10.89 -3.43
N SER A 57 -12.64 10.76 -2.12
CA SER A 57 -11.56 10.32 -1.22
C SER A 57 -11.06 8.91 -1.55
N TYR A 58 -11.93 8.02 -2.03
CA TYR A 58 -11.53 6.66 -2.43
C TYR A 58 -10.58 6.65 -3.64
N ARG A 59 -10.71 7.60 -4.57
CA ARG A 59 -9.72 7.75 -5.65
C ARG A 59 -8.34 8.17 -5.13
N GLU A 60 -8.29 8.95 -4.05
CA GLU A 60 -7.04 9.34 -3.40
C GLU A 60 -6.47 8.19 -2.58
N LEU A 61 -7.31 7.54 -1.77
CA LEU A 61 -6.91 6.45 -0.87
C LEU A 61 -6.47 5.18 -1.63
N PHE A 62 -7.05 4.93 -2.79
CA PHE A 62 -6.77 3.74 -3.61
C PHE A 62 -6.10 4.05 -4.95
N GLY A 63 -5.50 5.23 -5.09
CA GLY A 63 -4.80 5.66 -6.31
C GLY A 63 -3.56 4.83 -6.64
N GLY A 64 -3.07 4.02 -5.72
CA GLY A 64 -1.95 3.11 -5.95
C GLY A 64 -2.22 2.02 -6.99
N TYR A 65 -3.50 1.72 -7.29
CA TYR A 65 -3.86 0.80 -8.38
C TYR A 65 -3.59 1.37 -9.78
N GLU A 66 -3.50 2.69 -9.91
CA GLU A 66 -3.24 3.37 -11.18
C GLU A 66 -1.73 3.57 -11.43
N LEU A 67 -0.90 3.22 -10.46
CA LEU A 67 0.54 3.43 -10.50
C LEU A 67 1.30 2.11 -10.61
N ASN A 68 2.39 2.14 -11.40
CA ASN A 68 3.31 1.02 -11.54
C ASN A 68 4.62 1.31 -10.80
N ALA A 69 5.02 0.42 -9.91
CA ALA A 69 6.24 0.58 -9.12
C ALA A 69 7.50 0.58 -9.99
N SER A 70 7.52 -0.15 -11.11
CA SER A 70 8.67 -0.17 -12.03
C SER A 70 8.96 1.20 -12.64
N ASP A 71 7.92 1.99 -12.93
CA ASP A 71 8.10 3.33 -13.53
C ASP A 71 8.72 4.30 -12.51
N VAL A 72 8.37 4.14 -11.23
CA VAL A 72 8.94 4.94 -10.15
C VAL A 72 10.37 4.54 -9.84
N LEU A 73 10.68 3.24 -9.85
CA LEU A 73 12.00 2.69 -9.54
C LEU A 73 12.99 2.78 -10.72
N GLY A 74 12.53 3.04 -11.94
CA GLY A 74 13.35 3.01 -13.16
C GLY A 74 14.50 4.03 -13.19
N THR A 75 14.46 5.08 -12.36
CA THR A 75 15.57 6.04 -12.26
C THR A 75 16.57 5.58 -11.20
N THR A 76 17.72 5.12 -11.64
CA THR A 76 18.82 4.65 -10.80
C THR A 76 20.09 5.44 -11.10
N PHE A 77 21.03 5.44 -10.17
CA PHE A 77 22.33 6.10 -10.29
C PHE A 77 23.43 5.03 -10.28
N GLU A 78 24.38 5.12 -11.19
CA GLU A 78 25.53 4.20 -11.30
C GLU A 78 26.75 4.71 -10.56
N GLU A 79 26.86 6.03 -10.35
CA GLU A 79 27.95 6.63 -9.60
C GLU A 79 27.72 6.51 -8.10
N VAL A 80 28.20 5.43 -7.51
CA VAL A 80 28.11 5.19 -6.05
C VAL A 80 29.47 5.30 -5.35
N GLY A 81 30.51 5.81 -6.04
CA GLY A 81 31.83 6.03 -5.44
C GLY A 81 32.46 4.79 -4.79
N GLY A 82 32.11 3.59 -5.27
CA GLY A 82 32.56 2.32 -4.68
C GLY A 82 31.82 1.90 -3.41
N TYR A 83 30.71 2.55 -3.06
CA TYR A 83 29.89 2.18 -1.90
C TYR A 83 29.24 0.80 -2.10
N ASN A 84 29.61 -0.16 -1.25
CA ASN A 84 29.18 -1.55 -1.35
C ASN A 84 28.47 -2.05 -0.08
N ASP A 85 28.05 -1.13 0.79
CA ASP A 85 27.42 -1.44 2.07
C ASP A 85 25.89 -1.26 2.01
N ILE A 86 25.21 -1.61 3.10
CA ILE A 86 23.74 -1.56 3.18
C ILE A 86 23.25 -0.10 3.12
N ILE A 87 22.27 0.15 2.28
CA ILE A 87 21.47 1.37 2.28
C ILE A 87 20.16 1.08 2.99
N LEU A 88 19.90 1.79 4.09
CA LEU A 88 18.68 1.66 4.89
C LEU A 88 17.92 2.98 4.93
N VAL A 89 16.67 2.97 4.48
CA VAL A 89 15.70 4.04 4.73
C VAL A 89 14.67 3.51 5.71
N ARG A 90 14.59 4.13 6.87
CA ARG A 90 13.70 3.72 7.95
C ARG A 90 12.65 4.77 8.25
N ASP A 91 11.63 4.34 9.00
CA ASP A 91 10.55 5.20 9.50
C ASP A 91 9.75 5.89 8.39
N ILE A 92 9.56 5.23 7.24
CA ILE A 92 8.72 5.73 6.15
C ILE A 92 7.26 5.59 6.59
N PRO A 93 6.55 6.68 6.93
CA PRO A 93 5.16 6.58 7.36
C PRO A 93 4.28 6.20 6.18
N PHE A 94 3.24 5.42 6.45
CA PHE A 94 2.24 5.09 5.44
C PHE A 94 0.84 4.94 6.04
N TYR A 95 -0.14 5.11 5.17
CA TYR A 95 -1.53 4.75 5.40
C TYR A 95 -1.95 3.74 4.35
N SER A 96 -2.55 2.64 4.79
CA SER A 96 -3.12 1.62 3.93
C SER A 96 -4.51 1.23 4.42
N HIS A 97 -5.17 0.31 3.75
CA HIS A 97 -6.50 -0.16 4.14
C HIS A 97 -6.55 -1.68 4.09
N CYS A 98 -7.04 -2.26 5.18
CA CYS A 98 -7.24 -3.71 5.29
C CYS A 98 -8.24 -4.17 4.22
N GLU A 99 -7.87 -5.16 3.40
CA GLU A 99 -8.73 -5.68 2.35
C GLU A 99 -10.00 -6.36 2.85
N HIS A 100 -9.99 -6.84 4.13
CA HIS A 100 -11.14 -7.52 4.72
C HIS A 100 -12.24 -6.58 5.19
N HIS A 101 -11.92 -5.35 5.60
CA HIS A 101 -12.86 -4.43 6.22
C HIS A 101 -12.83 -3.01 5.65
N MET A 102 -11.90 -2.70 4.74
CA MET A 102 -11.66 -1.36 4.18
C MET A 102 -11.41 -0.27 5.23
N VAL A 103 -10.90 -0.64 6.39
CA VAL A 103 -10.51 0.31 7.46
C VAL A 103 -8.99 0.49 7.49
N PRO A 104 -8.48 1.62 8.02
CA PRO A 104 -7.07 1.95 7.93
C PRO A 104 -6.12 0.95 8.59
N ILE A 105 -4.96 0.82 7.98
CA ILE A 105 -3.72 0.30 8.55
C ILE A 105 -2.76 1.49 8.61
N VAL A 106 -2.22 1.78 9.77
CA VAL A 106 -1.33 2.94 9.98
C VAL A 106 0.00 2.45 10.52
N GLY A 107 1.08 2.79 9.85
CA GLY A 107 2.39 2.27 10.27
C GLY A 107 3.58 2.93 9.63
N LYS A 108 4.70 2.24 9.77
CA LYS A 108 5.99 2.63 9.22
C LYS A 108 6.61 1.46 8.47
N ALA A 109 7.19 1.76 7.31
CA ALA A 109 8.01 0.82 6.55
C ALA A 109 9.49 1.15 6.70
N HIS A 110 10.30 0.11 6.74
CA HIS A 110 11.75 0.18 6.75
C HIS A 110 12.25 -0.66 5.58
N ILE A 111 13.09 -0.06 4.74
CA ILE A 111 13.59 -0.71 3.53
C ILE A 111 15.09 -0.66 3.53
N ALA A 112 15.72 -1.82 3.43
CA ALA A 112 17.15 -1.96 3.26
C ALA A 112 17.47 -2.71 1.98
N TYR A 113 18.56 -2.34 1.33
CA TYR A 113 19.12 -3.13 0.23
C TYR A 113 20.64 -3.02 0.17
N LEU A 114 21.27 -4.04 -0.38
CA LEU A 114 22.71 -4.08 -0.62
C LEU A 114 22.95 -3.85 -2.13
N PRO A 115 23.56 -2.73 -2.54
CA PRO A 115 23.67 -2.38 -3.94
C PRO A 115 24.55 -3.37 -4.73
N ALA A 116 24.26 -3.49 -6.04
CA ALA A 116 25.06 -4.23 -7.03
C ALA A 116 25.54 -3.25 -8.13
N GLY A 117 26.22 -2.16 -7.71
CA GLY A 117 26.73 -1.13 -8.63
C GLY A 117 25.71 -0.02 -8.96
N ARG A 118 24.44 -0.15 -8.56
CA ARG A 118 23.40 0.86 -8.80
C ARG A 118 22.65 1.15 -7.52
N VAL A 119 22.26 2.41 -7.35
CA VAL A 119 21.46 2.86 -6.19
C VAL A 119 20.19 3.56 -6.62
N LEU A 120 19.19 3.49 -5.75
CA LEU A 120 17.94 4.23 -5.88
C LEU A 120 18.03 5.59 -5.21
N GLY A 121 17.39 6.60 -5.79
CA GLY A 121 17.15 7.83 -5.05
C GLY A 121 16.27 7.55 -3.83
N LEU A 122 16.60 8.12 -2.67
CA LEU A 122 15.92 7.87 -1.38
C LEU A 122 14.39 8.06 -1.47
N SER A 123 13.95 9.08 -2.21
CA SER A 123 12.52 9.36 -2.44
C SER A 123 11.79 8.24 -3.18
N LYS A 124 12.49 7.39 -3.93
CA LYS A 124 11.87 6.27 -4.68
C LYS A 124 11.38 5.19 -3.74
N MET A 125 12.09 4.94 -2.64
CA MET A 125 11.64 3.97 -1.63
C MET A 125 10.35 4.43 -0.95
N ALA A 126 10.27 5.70 -0.57
CA ALA A 126 9.03 6.25 -0.01
C ALA A 126 7.86 6.18 -1.02
N ARG A 127 8.11 6.45 -2.30
CA ARG A 127 7.08 6.37 -3.34
C ARG A 127 6.59 4.93 -3.58
N VAL A 128 7.46 3.94 -3.50
CA VAL A 128 7.06 2.53 -3.62
C VAL A 128 6.18 2.11 -2.46
N VAL A 129 6.51 2.54 -1.24
CA VAL A 129 5.64 2.33 -0.07
C VAL A 129 4.28 2.97 -0.29
N GLU A 130 4.23 4.19 -0.82
CA GLU A 130 2.98 4.90 -1.11
C GLU A 130 2.14 4.19 -2.19
N ILE A 131 2.76 3.68 -3.25
CA ILE A 131 2.05 2.94 -4.32
C ILE A 131 1.34 1.71 -3.76
N TYR A 132 2.04 0.92 -2.96
CA TYR A 132 1.45 -0.31 -2.40
C TYR A 132 0.56 0.00 -1.18
N GLY A 133 0.88 1.03 -0.39
CA GLY A 133 0.04 1.48 0.71
C GLY A 133 -1.33 1.95 0.26
N ARG A 134 -1.42 2.65 -0.87
CA ARG A 134 -2.70 3.12 -1.45
C ARG A 134 -3.45 2.05 -2.22
N ARG A 135 -3.56 0.86 -1.64
CA ARG A 135 -4.34 -0.28 -2.14
C ARG A 135 -5.06 -0.95 -0.98
N LEU A 136 -5.98 -1.84 -1.30
CA LEU A 136 -6.49 -2.79 -0.31
C LEU A 136 -5.43 -3.87 -0.08
N GLN A 137 -5.01 -4.08 1.17
CA GLN A 137 -3.85 -4.89 1.50
C GLN A 137 -4.09 -5.84 2.68
N THR A 138 -3.34 -6.95 2.69
CA THR A 138 -2.82 -7.52 3.93
C THR A 138 -1.41 -6.97 4.16
N GLN A 139 -0.96 -6.89 5.39
CA GLN A 139 0.38 -6.36 5.69
C GLN A 139 1.48 -7.24 5.07
N GLU A 140 1.30 -8.55 5.11
CA GLU A 140 2.20 -9.55 4.54
C GLU A 140 2.36 -9.38 3.02
N THR A 141 1.23 -9.21 2.32
CA THR A 141 1.22 -9.00 0.86
C THR A 141 1.91 -7.68 0.51
N MET A 142 1.64 -6.60 1.25
CA MET A 142 2.27 -5.30 1.04
C MET A 142 3.79 -5.39 1.21
N THR A 143 4.25 -6.04 2.29
CA THR A 143 5.67 -6.26 2.58
C THR A 143 6.36 -6.99 1.43
N ALA A 144 5.77 -8.10 0.98
CA ALA A 144 6.30 -8.90 -0.12
C ALA A 144 6.31 -8.13 -1.45
N GLN A 145 5.27 -7.37 -1.77
CA GLN A 145 5.19 -6.58 -3.01
C GLN A 145 6.24 -5.48 -3.06
N ILE A 146 6.51 -4.79 -1.96
CA ILE A 146 7.56 -3.76 -1.88
C ILE A 146 8.93 -4.40 -2.12
N ALA A 147 9.24 -5.50 -1.43
CA ALA A 147 10.50 -6.23 -1.59
C ALA A 147 10.70 -6.70 -3.04
N GLN A 148 9.67 -7.35 -3.61
CA GLN A 148 9.71 -7.87 -4.98
C GLN A 148 9.90 -6.75 -6.03
N ALA A 149 9.26 -5.60 -5.85
CA ALA A 149 9.40 -4.47 -6.79
C ALA A 149 10.85 -3.95 -6.81
N ILE A 150 11.49 -3.81 -5.65
CA ILE A 150 12.88 -3.36 -5.52
C ILE A 150 13.82 -4.42 -6.10
N GLU A 151 13.64 -5.69 -5.74
CA GLU A 151 14.45 -6.80 -6.21
C GLU A 151 14.44 -6.92 -7.73
N THR A 152 13.25 -6.88 -8.33
CA THR A 152 13.06 -7.03 -9.77
C THR A 152 13.68 -5.87 -10.57
N THR A 153 13.51 -4.63 -10.07
CA THR A 153 13.91 -3.44 -10.82
C THR A 153 15.36 -3.08 -10.61
N LEU A 154 15.84 -3.11 -9.37
CA LEU A 154 17.23 -2.73 -9.04
C LEU A 154 18.20 -3.88 -9.17
N LYS A 155 17.74 -5.12 -8.96
CA LYS A 155 18.56 -6.35 -8.89
C LYS A 155 19.73 -6.20 -7.91
N PRO A 156 19.45 -5.83 -6.66
CA PRO A 156 20.48 -5.66 -5.64
C PRO A 156 21.05 -7.04 -5.24
N ARG A 157 22.14 -7.04 -4.47
CA ARG A 157 22.69 -8.28 -3.84
C ARG A 157 21.78 -8.85 -2.77
N GLY A 158 20.86 -8.02 -2.23
CA GLY A 158 19.84 -8.41 -1.27
C GLY A 158 18.92 -7.23 -0.96
N VAL A 159 17.69 -7.52 -0.57
CA VAL A 159 16.68 -6.58 -0.12
C VAL A 159 16.01 -7.09 1.13
N ALA A 160 15.68 -6.18 2.05
CA ALA A 160 14.87 -6.46 3.23
C ALA A 160 13.82 -5.36 3.38
N VAL A 161 12.60 -5.75 3.70
CA VAL A 161 11.51 -4.83 4.02
C VAL A 161 10.92 -5.26 5.35
N MET A 162 10.71 -4.29 6.22
CA MET A 162 10.03 -4.51 7.50
C MET A 162 8.92 -3.48 7.64
N ILE A 163 7.74 -3.92 8.02
CA ILE A 163 6.58 -3.06 8.27
C ILE A 163 6.11 -3.28 9.71
N ASP A 164 5.97 -2.17 10.45
CA ASP A 164 5.37 -2.13 11.78
C ASP A 164 4.11 -1.27 11.71
N ALA A 165 2.94 -1.88 11.96
CA ALA A 165 1.68 -1.18 11.77
C ALA A 165 0.58 -1.61 12.75
N GLU A 166 -0.28 -0.65 13.09
CA GLU A 166 -1.54 -0.84 13.80
C GLU A 166 -2.69 -1.01 12.80
N HIS A 167 -3.54 -2.00 13.05
CA HIS A 167 -4.70 -2.31 12.24
C HIS A 167 -5.99 -1.80 12.90
N MET A 168 -6.65 -0.82 12.30
CA MET A 168 -7.90 -0.27 12.86
C MET A 168 -9.03 -1.30 12.91
N CYS A 169 -8.99 -2.34 12.08
CA CYS A 169 -9.93 -3.47 12.19
C CYS A 169 -9.81 -4.25 13.52
N MET A 170 -8.67 -4.17 14.19
CA MET A 170 -8.43 -4.76 15.51
C MET A 170 -8.59 -3.74 16.65
N SER A 171 -8.25 -2.46 16.41
CA SER A 171 -8.21 -1.44 17.46
C SER A 171 -9.59 -0.82 17.71
N MET A 172 -10.30 -0.41 16.64
CA MET A 172 -11.55 0.37 16.77
C MET A 172 -12.82 -0.48 16.77
N ARG A 173 -12.72 -1.76 16.43
CA ARG A 173 -13.82 -2.73 16.38
C ARG A 173 -13.30 -4.15 16.64
N GLY A 174 -14.18 -5.16 16.60
CA GLY A 174 -13.80 -6.57 16.75
C GLY A 174 -13.22 -6.82 18.14
N VAL A 175 -11.96 -7.20 18.21
CA VAL A 175 -11.27 -7.54 19.48
C VAL A 175 -10.87 -6.32 20.32
N GLN A 176 -10.93 -5.11 19.77
CA GLN A 176 -10.69 -3.81 20.44
C GLN A 176 -9.35 -3.76 21.20
N LYS A 177 -8.26 -4.19 20.55
CA LYS A 177 -6.90 -4.17 21.12
C LYS A 177 -6.13 -2.96 20.61
N GLN A 178 -6.27 -1.83 21.28
CA GLN A 178 -5.55 -0.60 20.98
C GLN A 178 -4.05 -0.74 21.29
N GLY A 179 -3.21 -0.11 20.46
CA GLY A 179 -1.76 -0.15 20.63
C GLY A 179 -1.09 -1.49 20.31
N SER A 180 -1.87 -2.47 19.83
CA SER A 180 -1.29 -3.72 19.32
C SER A 180 -0.83 -3.52 17.89
N THR A 181 0.47 -3.72 17.63
CA THR A 181 1.05 -3.63 16.29
C THR A 181 1.41 -5.00 15.75
N THR A 182 1.47 -5.10 14.43
CA THR A 182 1.94 -6.28 13.70
C THR A 182 3.26 -5.94 13.02
N LEU A 183 4.23 -6.83 13.14
CA LEU A 183 5.53 -6.72 12.47
C LEU A 183 5.65 -7.81 11.39
N THR A 184 5.93 -7.39 10.16
CA THR A 184 6.17 -8.30 9.02
C THR A 184 7.47 -7.97 8.31
#